data_991254fa6a89413998ae3de734aff781
#
_entry.id   991254fa6a89413998ae3de734aff781
#
_cell.length_a   1.000
_cell.length_b   1.000
_cell.length_c   1.000
_cell.angle_alpha   90.00
_cell.angle_beta   90.00
_cell.angle_gamma   90.00
#
_symmetry.space_group_name_H-M   'P 1'
#
loop_
_entity.id
_entity.type
_entity.pdbx_description
1 polymer ?
#
loop_
_entity_poly.entity_id
_entity_poly.type
_entity_poly.pdbx_seq_one_letter_code
_entity_poly.pdbx_strand_id
1 'polypeptide(L)'
;MKLSVIMPVHNRETYVRAALRSLLRQRAAADLDIIVIDDGSTDGSAQAVRAMMAEAPCIRLFQQENMGVTRARNSGLRRLEPETELVSFLDSDDISPAGRFAADLDFFRRDPSLDLTYSRMMLVDRIDDETLEPTPDSNSITVRGIHLSAAIFSRRLVDRLGGFDEDFVQAEDTDFLLRGFELGPRYVLPDTLALYYRRHAGNMTRQEDVQSREFMRAIYKSMKRRRANPSLRPIEGIFELKKLADWRFM
;
A
#
# COMPACT_ATOMS: atom_id res chain seq x y z
N MET A 1 -2.63 10.21 -16.95
CA MET A 1 -3.35 9.92 -15.69
C MET A 1 -2.48 10.33 -14.53
N LYS A 2 -3.03 11.11 -13.62
CA LYS A 2 -2.35 11.52 -12.39
C LYS A 2 -2.53 10.45 -11.32
N LEU A 3 -1.41 9.90 -10.87
CA LEU A 3 -1.35 8.88 -9.83
C LEU A 3 -0.73 9.46 -8.56
N SER A 4 -1.51 9.58 -7.50
CA SER A 4 -0.99 9.93 -6.18
C SER A 4 -0.63 8.67 -5.38
N VAL A 5 0.59 8.61 -4.85
CA VAL A 5 1.05 7.52 -3.96
C VAL A 5 1.23 8.07 -2.55
N ILE A 6 0.49 7.52 -1.60
CA ILE A 6 0.57 7.90 -0.18
C ILE A 6 1.57 6.99 0.52
N MET A 7 2.59 7.60 1.16
CA MET A 7 3.65 6.91 1.89
C MET A 7 3.71 7.40 3.34
N PRO A 8 3.19 6.62 4.31
CA PRO A 8 3.41 6.89 5.72
C PRO A 8 4.86 6.56 6.10
N VAL A 9 5.50 7.41 6.91
CA VAL A 9 6.87 7.24 7.38
C VAL A 9 6.92 7.46 8.88
N HIS A 10 7.54 6.53 9.63
CA HIS A 10 7.91 6.72 11.03
C HIS A 10 9.16 5.91 11.35
N ASN A 11 10.28 6.61 11.61
CA ASN A 11 11.58 6.03 11.93
C ASN A 11 12.03 4.97 10.89
N ARG A 12 12.23 5.41 9.64
CA ARG A 12 12.60 4.59 8.48
C ARG A 12 13.76 5.19 7.67
N GLU A 13 14.69 5.88 8.33
CA GLU A 13 15.80 6.57 7.63
C GLU A 13 16.61 5.62 6.74
N THR A 14 16.75 4.36 7.15
CA THR A 14 17.48 3.33 6.39
C THR A 14 16.77 2.94 5.09
N TYR A 15 15.43 2.95 5.06
CA TYR A 15 14.65 2.36 3.97
C TYR A 15 13.99 3.38 3.05
N VAL A 16 13.59 4.54 3.59
CA VAL A 16 12.73 5.50 2.88
C VAL A 16 13.31 5.98 1.55
N ARG A 17 14.66 6.07 1.42
CA ARG A 17 15.30 6.44 0.16
C ARG A 17 15.07 5.39 -0.92
N ALA A 18 15.25 4.11 -0.60
CA ALA A 18 15.02 3.00 -1.52
C ALA A 18 13.55 2.93 -1.95
N ALA A 19 12.63 3.08 -1.00
CA ALA A 19 11.20 3.13 -1.27
C ALA A 19 10.84 4.25 -2.25
N LEU A 20 11.31 5.48 -2.01
CA LEU A 20 11.08 6.63 -2.90
C LEU A 20 11.73 6.44 -4.29
N ARG A 21 12.98 5.94 -4.35
CA ARG A 21 13.66 5.63 -5.63
C ARG A 21 12.86 4.61 -6.44
N SER A 22 12.24 3.63 -5.79
CA SER A 22 11.41 2.60 -6.45
C SER A 22 10.16 3.18 -7.13
N LEU A 23 9.59 4.25 -6.58
CA LEU A 23 8.52 5.00 -7.22
C LEU A 23 9.04 5.88 -8.35
N LEU A 24 10.12 6.63 -8.10
CA LEU A 24 10.67 7.57 -9.07
C LEU A 24 11.17 6.91 -10.36
N ARG A 25 11.68 5.68 -10.30
CA ARG A 25 12.09 4.93 -11.51
C ARG A 25 10.92 4.64 -12.45
N GLN A 26 9.67 4.82 -12.00
CA GLN A 26 8.45 4.58 -12.76
C GLN A 26 7.74 5.88 -13.21
N ARG A 27 8.33 7.05 -12.98
CA ARG A 27 7.76 8.36 -13.31
C ARG A 27 7.38 8.56 -14.79
N ALA A 28 7.96 7.77 -15.70
CA ALA A 28 7.59 7.81 -17.11
C ALA A 28 6.21 7.18 -17.41
N ALA A 29 5.68 6.36 -16.49
CA ALA A 29 4.40 5.66 -16.69
C ALA A 29 3.18 6.51 -16.32
N ALA A 30 3.33 7.51 -15.41
CA ALA A 30 2.26 8.34 -14.88
C ALA A 30 2.75 9.75 -14.55
N ASP A 31 1.83 10.70 -14.51
CA ASP A 31 2.00 11.97 -13.81
C ASP A 31 1.95 11.65 -12.30
N LEU A 32 3.14 11.51 -11.71
CA LEU A 32 3.32 10.95 -10.37
C LEU A 32 3.33 12.05 -9.31
N ASP A 33 2.54 11.88 -8.26
CA ASP A 33 2.49 12.71 -7.06
C ASP A 33 2.72 11.82 -5.83
N ILE A 34 3.84 12.01 -5.12
CA ILE A 34 4.22 11.19 -3.96
C ILE A 34 3.99 12.00 -2.70
N ILE A 35 2.97 11.62 -1.92
CA ILE A 35 2.57 12.28 -0.68
C ILE A 35 3.18 11.52 0.50
N VAL A 36 4.28 12.05 1.02
CA VAL A 36 4.95 11.47 2.19
C VAL A 36 4.39 12.11 3.46
N ILE A 37 3.92 11.29 4.38
CA ILE A 37 3.45 11.71 5.70
C ILE A 37 4.44 11.20 6.74
N ASP A 38 5.27 12.09 7.25
CA ASP A 38 6.17 11.81 8.37
C ASP A 38 5.39 11.92 9.68
N ASP A 39 5.10 10.77 10.26
CA ASP A 39 4.31 10.60 11.47
C ASP A 39 5.18 10.72 12.73
N GLY A 40 5.87 11.87 12.87
CA GLY A 40 6.66 12.20 14.04
C GLY A 40 7.94 11.37 14.16
N SER A 41 8.69 11.19 13.06
CA SER A 41 10.00 10.53 13.12
C SER A 41 11.00 11.31 13.97
N THR A 42 11.80 10.58 14.74
CA THR A 42 12.88 11.11 15.59
C THR A 42 14.28 10.80 15.05
N ASP A 43 14.37 10.03 13.96
CA ASP A 43 15.59 9.71 13.22
C ASP A 43 15.77 10.62 11.99
N GLY A 44 16.69 10.28 11.08
CA GLY A 44 16.96 11.01 9.86
C GLY A 44 15.92 10.87 8.74
N SER A 45 14.77 10.22 8.96
CA SER A 45 13.75 9.95 7.93
C SER A 45 13.29 11.21 7.19
N ALA A 46 12.85 12.23 7.92
CA ALA A 46 12.39 13.49 7.31
C ALA A 46 13.50 14.20 6.52
N GLN A 47 14.74 14.14 7.01
CA GLN A 47 15.90 14.73 6.30
C GLN A 47 16.19 13.96 5.00
N ALA A 48 16.09 12.62 5.04
CA ALA A 48 16.26 11.78 3.85
C ALA A 48 15.24 12.12 2.76
N VAL A 49 13.96 12.30 3.15
CA VAL A 49 12.89 12.71 2.22
C VAL A 49 13.14 14.11 1.65
N ARG A 50 13.51 15.10 2.49
CA ARG A 50 13.80 16.46 2.01
C ARG A 50 14.96 16.51 1.00
N ALA A 51 15.98 15.68 1.19
CA ALA A 51 17.07 15.58 0.23
C ALA A 51 16.59 15.10 -1.14
N MET A 52 15.65 14.14 -1.17
CA MET A 52 15.08 13.63 -2.43
C MET A 52 14.08 14.59 -3.08
N MET A 53 13.38 15.42 -2.30
CA MET A 53 12.50 16.47 -2.86
C MET A 53 13.27 17.48 -3.72
N ALA A 54 14.53 17.77 -3.38
CA ALA A 54 15.36 18.67 -4.17
C ALA A 54 15.62 18.15 -5.61
N GLU A 55 15.60 16.83 -5.80
CA GLU A 55 15.85 16.17 -7.08
C GLU A 55 14.55 15.76 -7.81
N ALA A 56 13.44 15.65 -7.06
CA ALA A 56 12.16 15.16 -7.55
C ALA A 56 10.97 15.99 -7.01
N PRO A 57 10.55 17.05 -7.74
CA PRO A 57 9.46 17.93 -7.30
C PRO A 57 8.11 17.25 -7.12
N CYS A 58 7.93 16.04 -7.64
CA CYS A 58 6.71 15.23 -7.42
C CYS A 58 6.61 14.63 -6.01
N ILE A 59 7.63 14.81 -5.15
CA ILE A 59 7.58 14.41 -3.75
C ILE A 59 7.13 15.59 -2.91
N ARG A 60 6.09 15.38 -2.10
CA ARG A 60 5.57 16.35 -1.14
C ARG A 60 5.64 15.77 0.27
N LEU A 61 6.35 16.44 1.18
CA LEU A 61 6.49 16.01 2.57
C LEU A 61 5.57 16.83 3.49
N PHE A 62 4.81 16.12 4.32
CA PHE A 62 4.01 16.67 5.39
C PHE A 62 4.40 15.99 6.71
N GLN A 63 4.56 16.78 7.76
CA GLN A 63 4.93 16.28 9.08
C GLN A 63 3.75 16.46 10.06
N GLN A 64 3.60 15.50 10.95
CA GLN A 64 2.61 15.54 12.03
C GLN A 64 3.20 14.90 13.30
N GLU A 65 2.56 15.10 14.44
CA GLU A 65 2.86 14.32 15.63
C GLU A 65 2.55 12.83 15.39
N ASN A 66 3.28 11.94 16.08
CA ASN A 66 3.03 10.51 15.93
C ASN A 66 1.62 10.13 16.41
N MET A 67 0.78 9.77 15.45
CA MET A 67 -0.61 9.34 15.67
C MET A 67 -0.92 7.96 15.11
N GLY A 68 0.11 7.26 14.57
CA GLY A 68 0.01 5.94 13.99
C GLY A 68 -0.34 5.92 12.50
N VAL A 69 -0.05 4.78 11.87
CA VAL A 69 -0.12 4.59 10.41
C VAL A 69 -1.50 4.89 9.83
N THR A 70 -2.58 4.53 10.54
CA THR A 70 -3.97 4.77 10.13
C THR A 70 -4.23 6.27 9.91
N ARG A 71 -3.86 7.10 10.90
CA ARG A 71 -4.03 8.55 10.82
C ARG A 71 -3.08 9.19 9.82
N ALA A 72 -1.86 8.66 9.68
CA ALA A 72 -0.93 9.11 8.66
C ALA A 72 -1.49 8.88 7.24
N ARG A 73 -2.07 7.69 6.96
CA ARG A 73 -2.74 7.41 5.68
C ARG A 73 -3.95 8.31 5.44
N ASN A 74 -4.79 8.54 6.46
CA ASN A 74 -5.90 9.51 6.38
C ASN A 74 -5.40 10.93 6.12
N SER A 75 -4.29 11.32 6.74
CA SER A 75 -3.64 12.59 6.49
C SER A 75 -3.19 12.73 5.02
N GLY A 76 -2.67 11.64 4.44
CA GLY A 76 -2.33 11.57 3.02
C GLY A 76 -3.54 11.70 2.10
N LEU A 77 -4.65 11.00 2.41
CA LEU A 77 -5.89 11.09 1.65
C LEU A 77 -6.45 12.53 1.59
N ARG A 78 -6.34 13.27 2.69
CA ARG A 78 -6.77 14.70 2.74
C ARG A 78 -5.90 15.65 1.91
N ARG A 79 -4.75 15.18 1.41
CA ARG A 79 -3.78 15.96 0.61
C ARG A 79 -3.77 15.59 -0.86
N LEU A 80 -4.68 14.71 -1.28
CA LEU A 80 -4.91 14.41 -2.69
C LEU A 80 -5.32 15.69 -3.43
N GLU A 81 -4.69 15.94 -4.56
CA GLU A 81 -5.03 17.07 -5.40
C GLU A 81 -6.35 16.82 -6.15
N PRO A 82 -7.07 17.90 -6.56
CA PRO A 82 -8.32 17.75 -7.31
C PRO A 82 -8.16 16.94 -8.60
N GLU A 83 -7.00 17.02 -9.25
CA GLU A 83 -6.66 16.35 -10.52
C GLU A 83 -6.25 14.89 -10.33
N THR A 84 -6.10 14.41 -9.10
CA THR A 84 -5.77 13.00 -8.83
C THR A 84 -6.86 12.08 -9.37
N GLU A 85 -6.49 11.24 -10.33
CA GLU A 85 -7.39 10.24 -10.95
C GLU A 85 -7.28 8.88 -10.27
N LEU A 86 -6.06 8.53 -9.85
CA LEU A 86 -5.73 7.23 -9.26
C LEU A 86 -4.95 7.41 -7.95
N VAL A 87 -5.15 6.48 -7.02
CA VAL A 87 -4.49 6.47 -5.71
C VAL A 87 -3.86 5.12 -5.46
N SER A 88 -2.63 5.11 -5.00
CA SER A 88 -1.93 3.92 -4.49
C SER A 88 -1.27 4.24 -3.16
N PHE A 89 -0.75 3.22 -2.53
CA PHE A 89 0.00 3.32 -1.28
C PHE A 89 1.34 2.61 -1.42
N LEU A 90 2.34 3.02 -0.66
CA LEU A 90 3.58 2.28 -0.49
C LEU A 90 4.09 2.51 0.92
N ASP A 91 4.37 1.45 1.66
CA ASP A 91 4.99 1.56 2.96
C ASP A 91 6.48 1.91 2.81
N SER A 92 7.01 2.70 3.73
CA SER A 92 8.33 3.34 3.60
C SER A 92 9.53 2.40 3.73
N ASP A 93 9.30 1.12 4.00
CA ASP A 93 10.29 0.05 4.07
C ASP A 93 10.18 -0.96 2.91
N ASP A 94 9.20 -0.78 2.02
CA ASP A 94 8.93 -1.64 0.88
C ASP A 94 9.41 -1.06 -0.45
N ILE A 95 9.40 -1.89 -1.50
CA ILE A 95 9.83 -1.52 -2.85
C ILE A 95 8.70 -1.78 -3.86
N SER A 96 8.44 -0.79 -4.71
CA SER A 96 7.58 -0.97 -5.88
C SER A 96 8.43 -1.49 -7.06
N PRO A 97 8.19 -2.72 -7.57
CA PRO A 97 8.95 -3.31 -8.67
C PRO A 97 8.93 -2.44 -9.94
N ALA A 98 10.00 -2.53 -10.73
CA ALA A 98 10.07 -1.83 -12.02
C ALA A 98 8.94 -2.29 -12.96
N GLY A 99 8.36 -1.33 -13.70
CA GLY A 99 7.30 -1.62 -14.68
C GLY A 99 5.92 -1.85 -14.10
N ARG A 100 5.75 -1.90 -12.76
CA ARG A 100 4.44 -2.07 -12.13
C ARG A 100 3.41 -1.05 -12.60
N PHE A 101 3.74 0.25 -12.53
CA PHE A 101 2.78 1.28 -12.90
C PHE A 101 2.43 1.23 -14.39
N ALA A 102 3.39 0.93 -15.27
CA ALA A 102 3.10 0.78 -16.69
C ALA A 102 2.07 -0.34 -16.94
N ALA A 103 2.25 -1.49 -16.29
CA ALA A 103 1.38 -2.65 -16.43
C ALA A 103 -0.03 -2.40 -15.82
N ASP A 104 -0.09 -1.91 -14.57
CA ASP A 104 -1.36 -1.71 -13.88
C ASP A 104 -2.18 -0.56 -14.51
N LEU A 105 -1.53 0.53 -14.92
CA LEU A 105 -2.20 1.69 -15.53
C LEU A 105 -2.76 1.39 -16.93
N ASP A 106 -2.21 0.41 -17.64
CA ASP A 106 -2.74 0.00 -18.94
C ASP A 106 -4.17 -0.53 -18.83
N PHE A 107 -4.52 -1.20 -17.72
CA PHE A 107 -5.91 -1.62 -17.48
C PHE A 107 -6.86 -0.43 -17.33
N PHE A 108 -6.47 0.63 -16.62
CA PHE A 108 -7.28 1.84 -16.48
C PHE A 108 -7.39 2.63 -17.78
N ARG A 109 -6.34 2.60 -18.63
CA ARG A 109 -6.39 3.24 -19.97
C ARG A 109 -7.38 2.53 -20.90
N ARG A 110 -7.43 1.19 -20.83
CA ARG A 110 -8.34 0.37 -21.63
C ARG A 110 -9.79 0.42 -21.14
N ASP A 111 -9.96 0.59 -19.83
CA ASP A 111 -11.28 0.65 -19.20
C ASP A 111 -11.36 1.80 -18.18
N PRO A 112 -11.81 2.99 -18.59
CA PRO A 112 -11.99 4.13 -17.69
C PRO A 112 -13.02 3.89 -16.57
N SER A 113 -13.85 2.85 -16.69
CA SER A 113 -14.81 2.46 -15.66
C SER A 113 -14.21 1.54 -14.60
N LEU A 114 -12.95 1.12 -14.76
CA LEU A 114 -12.25 0.29 -13.78
C LEU A 114 -12.07 1.05 -12.46
N ASP A 115 -12.34 0.38 -11.35
CA ASP A 115 -12.21 0.97 -10.01
C ASP A 115 -10.92 0.56 -9.30
N LEU A 116 -10.39 -0.64 -9.60
CA LEU A 116 -9.33 -1.24 -8.82
C LEU A 116 -8.51 -2.24 -9.64
N THR A 117 -7.19 -2.12 -9.58
CA THR A 117 -6.28 -3.24 -9.84
C THR A 117 -5.76 -3.79 -8.51
N TYR A 118 -5.69 -5.10 -8.37
CA TYR A 118 -5.12 -5.74 -7.19
C TYR A 118 -4.15 -6.85 -7.62
N SER A 119 -2.87 -6.55 -7.53
CA SER A 119 -1.79 -7.34 -8.12
C SER A 119 -1.13 -8.27 -7.09
N ARG A 120 -0.05 -8.96 -7.47
CA ARG A 120 0.70 -9.85 -6.59
C ARG A 120 1.72 -9.10 -5.75
N MET A 121 2.07 -9.64 -4.61
CA MET A 121 3.19 -9.21 -3.76
C MET A 121 4.19 -10.36 -3.58
N MET A 122 5.45 -10.02 -3.43
CA MET A 122 6.51 -10.95 -3.06
C MET A 122 7.01 -10.58 -1.65
N LEU A 123 6.83 -11.49 -0.70
CA LEU A 123 7.49 -11.38 0.60
C LEU A 123 8.94 -11.80 0.41
N VAL A 124 9.87 -11.00 0.91
CA VAL A 124 11.30 -11.20 0.68
C VAL A 124 12.11 -10.74 1.90
N ASP A 125 13.15 -11.50 2.28
CA ASP A 125 13.97 -11.20 3.46
C ASP A 125 15.17 -10.28 3.15
N ARG A 126 15.64 -10.24 1.89
CA ARG A 126 16.77 -9.42 1.49
C ARG A 126 16.54 -8.74 0.15
N ILE A 127 16.66 -7.40 0.15
CA ILE A 127 16.59 -6.55 -1.03
C ILE A 127 17.87 -5.73 -1.08
N ASP A 128 18.47 -5.64 -2.25
CA ASP A 128 19.57 -4.74 -2.53
C ASP A 128 19.00 -3.32 -2.78
N ASP A 129 19.34 -2.38 -1.92
CA ASP A 129 18.82 -1.01 -1.97
C ASP A 129 19.40 -0.17 -3.12
N GLU A 130 20.46 -0.62 -3.78
CA GLU A 130 21.00 0.05 -4.98
C GLU A 130 20.26 -0.39 -6.24
N THR A 131 20.08 -1.68 -6.43
CA THR A 131 19.34 -2.24 -7.57
C THR A 131 17.83 -2.21 -7.38
N LEU A 132 17.37 -2.14 -6.13
CA LEU A 132 15.96 -2.22 -5.72
C LEU A 132 15.31 -3.57 -6.08
N GLU A 133 16.10 -4.63 -6.08
CA GLU A 133 15.66 -5.98 -6.43
C GLU A 133 16.03 -6.97 -5.30
N PRO A 134 15.30 -8.08 -5.15
CA PRO A 134 15.68 -9.15 -4.25
C PRO A 134 17.09 -9.67 -4.55
N THR A 135 17.90 -9.95 -3.53
CA THR A 135 19.21 -10.57 -3.74
C THR A 135 19.06 -12.02 -4.18
N PRO A 136 20.02 -12.59 -4.95
CA PRO A 136 19.92 -13.96 -5.47
C PRO A 136 19.77 -15.04 -4.41
N ASP A 137 20.24 -14.77 -3.19
CA ASP A 137 20.21 -15.67 -2.03
C ASP A 137 19.06 -15.34 -1.06
N SER A 138 18.12 -14.47 -1.44
CA SER A 138 16.96 -14.14 -0.61
C SER A 138 15.91 -15.25 -0.63
N ASN A 139 15.30 -15.51 0.53
CA ASN A 139 14.08 -16.31 0.58
C ASN A 139 12.89 -15.46 0.18
N SER A 140 12.04 -16.01 -0.68
CA SER A 140 10.87 -15.27 -1.14
C SER A 140 9.67 -16.15 -1.45
N ILE A 141 8.47 -15.58 -1.35
CA ILE A 141 7.22 -16.19 -1.81
C ILE A 141 6.35 -15.13 -2.48
N THR A 142 5.79 -15.48 -3.64
CA THR A 142 4.87 -14.60 -4.36
C THR A 142 3.43 -15.06 -4.16
N VAL A 143 2.60 -14.15 -3.66
CA VAL A 143 1.19 -14.40 -3.36
C VAL A 143 0.34 -13.19 -3.71
N ARG A 144 -0.97 -13.37 -3.81
CA ARG A 144 -1.94 -12.28 -3.67
C ARG A 144 -2.36 -12.21 -2.21
N GLY A 145 -1.52 -11.55 -1.40
CA GLY A 145 -1.74 -11.34 0.03
C GLY A 145 -2.68 -10.16 0.29
N ILE A 146 -2.88 -9.81 1.56
CA ILE A 146 -3.61 -8.60 1.94
C ILE A 146 -2.59 -7.51 2.21
N HIS A 147 -2.50 -6.53 1.31
CA HIS A 147 -1.59 -5.39 1.43
C HIS A 147 -2.01 -4.24 0.51
N LEU A 148 -2.17 -3.04 1.05
CA LEU A 148 -2.61 -1.86 0.28
C LEU A 148 -1.68 -1.54 -0.89
N SER A 149 -0.38 -1.71 -0.70
CA SER A 149 0.61 -1.40 -1.73
C SER A 149 0.48 -2.28 -2.98
N ALA A 150 -0.28 -3.39 -2.93
CA ALA A 150 -0.59 -4.21 -4.10
C ALA A 150 -1.73 -3.65 -4.97
N ALA A 151 -2.38 -2.57 -4.53
CA ALA A 151 -3.55 -1.97 -5.18
C ALA A 151 -3.24 -0.64 -5.88
N ILE A 152 -3.99 -0.37 -6.96
CA ILE A 152 -4.25 0.98 -7.48
C ILE A 152 -5.76 1.17 -7.51
N PHE A 153 -6.23 2.22 -6.86
CA PHE A 153 -7.64 2.57 -6.74
C PHE A 153 -7.99 3.73 -7.65
N SER A 154 -9.18 3.73 -8.28
CA SER A 154 -9.73 4.95 -8.85
C SER A 154 -10.06 5.95 -7.74
N ARG A 155 -9.90 7.24 -8.00
CA ARG A 155 -10.25 8.31 -7.07
C ARG A 155 -11.71 8.18 -6.61
N ARG A 156 -12.64 7.89 -7.51
CA ARG A 156 -14.06 7.70 -7.17
C ARG A 156 -14.31 6.56 -6.18
N LEU A 157 -13.52 5.47 -6.22
CA LEU A 157 -13.64 4.39 -5.23
C LEU A 157 -13.12 4.86 -3.87
N VAL A 158 -11.99 5.56 -3.83
CA VAL A 158 -11.42 6.13 -2.58
C VAL A 158 -12.40 7.10 -1.93
N ASP A 159 -13.02 7.99 -2.71
CA ASP A 159 -14.02 8.94 -2.21
C ASP A 159 -15.24 8.23 -1.62
N ARG A 160 -15.70 7.13 -2.23
CA ARG A 160 -16.77 6.29 -1.69
C ARG A 160 -16.38 5.56 -0.40
N LEU A 161 -15.11 5.20 -0.23
CA LEU A 161 -14.60 4.55 0.97
C LEU A 161 -14.49 5.50 2.16
N GLY A 162 -14.21 6.78 1.91
CA GLY A 162 -14.20 7.86 2.89
C GLY A 162 -12.98 7.89 3.81
N GLY A 163 -12.07 6.93 3.73
CA GLY A 163 -10.85 6.88 4.55
C GLY A 163 -10.72 5.61 5.37
N PHE A 164 -9.65 5.55 6.15
CA PHE A 164 -9.35 4.44 7.07
C PHE A 164 -10.09 4.62 8.38
N ASP A 165 -10.54 3.51 8.97
CA ASP A 165 -11.16 3.48 10.29
C ASP A 165 -10.09 3.65 11.38
N GLU A 166 -10.10 4.80 12.05
CA GLU A 166 -9.08 5.20 13.03
C GLU A 166 -9.14 4.42 14.36
N ASP A 167 -10.13 3.58 14.54
CA ASP A 167 -10.17 2.65 15.67
C ASP A 167 -9.15 1.50 15.52
N PHE A 168 -8.64 1.24 14.32
CA PHE A 168 -7.63 0.21 14.08
C PHE A 168 -6.23 0.72 14.41
N VAL A 169 -5.52 -0.05 15.24
CA VAL A 169 -4.09 0.15 15.52
C VAL A 169 -3.23 -0.61 14.50
N GLN A 170 -3.73 -1.76 14.03
CA GLN A 170 -3.20 -2.58 12.94
C GLN A 170 -4.37 -3.14 12.12
N ALA A 171 -4.09 -3.73 10.94
CA ALA A 171 -5.10 -4.26 10.01
C ALA A 171 -6.12 -3.22 9.48
N GLU A 172 -5.81 -1.93 9.57
CA GLU A 172 -6.55 -0.86 8.92
C GLU A 172 -6.57 -1.00 7.40
N ASP A 173 -5.48 -1.54 6.83
CA ASP A 173 -5.35 -1.91 5.43
C ASP A 173 -6.29 -3.05 5.04
N THR A 174 -6.39 -4.05 5.91
CA THR A 174 -7.33 -5.16 5.75
C THR A 174 -8.76 -4.65 5.73
N ASP A 175 -9.17 -3.83 6.71
CA ASP A 175 -10.53 -3.25 6.74
C ASP A 175 -10.80 -2.38 5.50
N PHE A 176 -9.84 -1.55 5.09
CA PHE A 176 -9.98 -0.69 3.92
C PHE A 176 -10.17 -1.50 2.62
N LEU A 177 -9.37 -2.55 2.41
CA LEU A 177 -9.50 -3.46 1.27
C LEU A 177 -10.82 -4.22 1.28
N LEU A 178 -11.23 -4.75 2.44
CA LEU A 178 -12.51 -5.45 2.57
C LEU A 178 -13.67 -4.52 2.22
N ARG A 179 -13.70 -3.29 2.76
CA ARG A 179 -14.72 -2.28 2.39
C ARG A 179 -14.68 -1.97 0.89
N GLY A 180 -13.49 -1.88 0.32
CA GLY A 180 -13.30 -1.64 -1.11
C GLY A 180 -14.00 -2.72 -1.95
N PHE A 181 -13.75 -3.99 -1.67
CA PHE A 181 -14.34 -5.10 -2.40
C PHE A 181 -15.85 -5.28 -2.09
N GLU A 182 -16.28 -5.02 -0.85
CA GLU A 182 -17.69 -5.06 -0.45
C GLU A 182 -18.58 -4.11 -1.27
N LEU A 183 -18.05 -2.97 -1.70
CA LEU A 183 -18.76 -2.01 -2.54
C LEU A 183 -19.03 -2.51 -3.96
N GLY A 184 -18.56 -3.71 -4.31
CA GLY A 184 -18.72 -4.29 -5.65
C GLY A 184 -18.04 -3.48 -6.74
N PRO A 185 -16.75 -3.12 -6.59
CA PRO A 185 -16.02 -2.35 -7.58
C PRO A 185 -15.86 -3.16 -8.87
N ARG A 186 -15.66 -2.47 -9.98
CA ARG A 186 -15.13 -3.09 -11.18
C ARG A 186 -13.62 -3.25 -11.02
N TYR A 187 -13.12 -4.48 -10.94
CA TYR A 187 -11.72 -4.74 -10.65
C TYR A 187 -11.10 -5.79 -11.57
N VAL A 188 -9.79 -5.77 -11.67
CA VAL A 188 -8.96 -6.83 -12.25
C VAL A 188 -7.92 -7.31 -11.26
N LEU A 189 -7.54 -8.58 -11.39
CA LEU A 189 -6.51 -9.25 -10.57
C LEU A 189 -5.32 -9.62 -11.46
N PRO A 190 -4.45 -8.67 -11.83
CA PRO A 190 -3.31 -8.96 -12.68
C PRO A 190 -2.32 -9.92 -12.00
N ASP A 191 -1.55 -10.65 -12.79
CA ASP A 191 -0.39 -11.40 -12.28
C ASP A 191 0.87 -10.52 -12.17
N THR A 192 0.76 -9.23 -12.41
CA THR A 192 1.82 -8.24 -12.21
C THR A 192 2.31 -8.30 -10.77
N LEU A 193 3.63 -8.25 -10.59
CA LEU A 193 4.24 -8.08 -9.28
C LEU A 193 4.23 -6.59 -8.93
N ALA A 194 3.47 -6.24 -7.87
CA ALA A 194 3.25 -4.86 -7.46
C ALA A 194 4.11 -4.43 -6.28
N LEU A 195 4.62 -5.37 -5.51
CA LEU A 195 5.28 -5.09 -4.24
C LEU A 195 6.35 -6.14 -3.93
N TYR A 196 7.54 -5.69 -3.57
CA TYR A 196 8.46 -6.42 -2.72
C TYR A 196 8.22 -6.01 -1.27
N TYR A 197 7.54 -6.87 -0.52
CA TYR A 197 7.31 -6.70 0.91
C TYR A 197 8.56 -7.14 1.66
N ARG A 198 9.29 -6.17 2.20
CA ARG A 198 10.55 -6.41 2.91
C ARG A 198 10.29 -6.96 4.31
N ARG A 199 10.85 -8.12 4.61
CA ARG A 199 10.81 -8.70 5.96
C ARG A 199 12.06 -8.32 6.75
N HIS A 200 11.87 -7.57 7.84
CA HIS A 200 12.94 -7.19 8.76
C HIS A 200 12.44 -7.17 10.21
N ALA A 201 13.37 -7.03 11.17
CA ALA A 201 13.05 -7.09 12.60
C ALA A 201 12.06 -6.01 13.07
N GLY A 202 12.01 -4.86 12.37
CA GLY A 202 11.15 -3.72 12.70
C GLY A 202 9.76 -3.74 12.05
N ASN A 203 9.34 -4.83 11.38
CA ASN A 203 7.99 -4.91 10.84
C ASN A 203 6.94 -4.97 11.96
N MET A 204 5.88 -4.15 11.87
CA MET A 204 4.77 -4.13 12.83
C MET A 204 4.05 -5.49 12.91
N THR A 205 4.02 -6.25 11.82
CA THR A 205 3.39 -7.58 11.74
C THR A 205 4.06 -8.66 12.60
N ARG A 206 5.20 -8.38 13.25
CA ARG A 206 5.84 -9.32 14.19
C ARG A 206 5.17 -9.38 15.57
N GLN A 207 4.27 -8.45 15.89
CA GLN A 207 3.44 -8.53 17.10
C GLN A 207 2.22 -9.43 16.82
N GLU A 208 2.45 -10.74 16.74
CA GLU A 208 1.47 -11.74 16.25
C GLU A 208 0.13 -11.69 16.99
N ASP A 209 0.12 -11.49 18.32
CA ASP A 209 -1.12 -11.43 19.11
C ASP A 209 -1.97 -10.20 18.75
N VAL A 210 -1.33 -9.03 18.57
CA VAL A 210 -2.02 -7.80 18.19
C VAL A 210 -2.52 -7.91 16.76
N GLN A 211 -1.65 -8.36 15.85
CA GLN A 211 -1.98 -8.55 14.43
C GLN A 211 -3.16 -9.50 14.26
N SER A 212 -3.12 -10.67 14.90
CA SER A 212 -4.19 -11.67 14.78
C SER A 212 -5.53 -11.14 15.31
N ARG A 213 -5.52 -10.46 16.45
CA ARG A 213 -6.72 -9.87 17.04
C ARG A 213 -7.32 -8.79 16.14
N GLU A 214 -6.51 -7.84 15.64
CA GLU A 214 -6.98 -6.76 14.79
C GLU A 214 -7.43 -7.27 13.41
N PHE A 215 -6.75 -8.27 12.87
CA PHE A 215 -7.18 -8.96 11.65
C PHE A 215 -8.56 -9.60 11.82
N MET A 216 -8.77 -10.38 12.89
CA MET A 216 -10.08 -10.98 13.20
C MET A 216 -11.16 -9.93 13.44
N ARG A 217 -10.79 -8.77 14.02
CA ARG A 217 -11.70 -7.62 14.18
C ARG A 217 -12.13 -7.06 12.82
N ALA A 218 -11.20 -6.91 11.86
CA ALA A 218 -11.52 -6.46 10.51
C ALA A 218 -12.48 -7.42 9.80
N ILE A 219 -12.22 -8.74 9.88
CA ILE A 219 -13.11 -9.77 9.35
C ILE A 219 -14.49 -9.69 9.99
N TYR A 220 -14.57 -9.58 11.32
CA TYR A 220 -15.85 -9.47 12.04
C TYR A 220 -16.62 -8.21 11.63
N LYS A 221 -15.97 -7.04 11.54
CA LYS A 221 -16.60 -5.80 11.04
C LYS A 221 -17.14 -5.98 9.63
N SER A 222 -16.39 -6.62 8.73
CA SER A 222 -16.80 -6.96 7.36
C SER A 222 -18.05 -7.83 7.35
N MET A 223 -18.07 -8.93 8.12
CA MET A 223 -19.24 -9.79 8.22
C MET A 223 -20.48 -9.04 8.75
N LYS A 224 -20.30 -8.18 9.77
CA LYS A 224 -21.37 -7.37 10.34
C LYS A 224 -21.93 -6.38 9.32
N ARG A 225 -21.08 -5.67 8.57
CA ARG A 225 -21.51 -4.74 7.50
C ARG A 225 -22.35 -5.44 6.44
N ARG A 226 -21.88 -6.60 5.93
CA ARG A 226 -22.59 -7.37 4.89
C ARG A 226 -23.91 -7.97 5.39
N ARG A 227 -24.01 -8.34 6.69
CA ARG A 227 -25.28 -8.77 7.29
C ARG A 227 -26.30 -7.63 7.41
N ALA A 228 -25.81 -6.43 7.75
CA ALA A 228 -26.65 -5.24 7.91
C ALA A 228 -27.08 -4.64 6.57
N ASN A 229 -26.28 -4.84 5.52
CA ASN A 229 -26.53 -4.30 4.18
C ASN A 229 -26.35 -5.37 3.09
N PRO A 230 -27.43 -6.01 2.65
CA PRO A 230 -27.39 -7.06 1.60
C PRO A 230 -26.94 -6.59 0.23
N SER A 231 -26.82 -5.29 -0.02
CA SER A 231 -26.26 -4.76 -1.28
C SER A 231 -24.74 -4.91 -1.36
N LEU A 232 -24.06 -5.13 -0.24
CA LEU A 232 -22.63 -5.35 -0.21
C LEU A 232 -22.27 -6.76 -0.73
N ARG A 233 -21.18 -6.83 -1.50
CA ARG A 233 -20.77 -8.07 -2.16
C ARG A 233 -19.97 -8.99 -1.23
N PRO A 234 -20.08 -10.32 -1.40
CA PRO A 234 -19.18 -11.26 -0.75
C PRO A 234 -17.76 -11.09 -1.34
N ILE A 235 -16.77 -11.44 -0.53
CA ILE A 235 -15.35 -11.38 -0.93
C ILE A 235 -14.86 -12.84 -0.97
N GLU A 236 -14.65 -13.35 -2.18
CA GLU A 236 -14.26 -14.74 -2.40
C GLU A 236 -13.15 -14.80 -3.45
N GLY A 237 -12.17 -15.69 -3.24
CA GLY A 237 -11.15 -16.02 -4.23
C GLY A 237 -10.12 -14.94 -4.53
N ILE A 238 -10.07 -13.84 -3.75
CA ILE A 238 -9.14 -12.72 -4.00
C ILE A 238 -7.78 -12.98 -3.36
N PHE A 239 -7.76 -13.48 -2.11
CA PHE A 239 -6.54 -13.61 -1.32
C PHE A 239 -6.05 -15.05 -1.22
N GLU A 240 -4.74 -15.26 -1.36
CA GLU A 240 -4.08 -16.57 -1.29
C GLU A 240 -3.50 -16.84 0.13
N LEU A 241 -4.31 -16.70 1.18
CA LEU A 241 -3.85 -16.74 2.59
C LEU A 241 -3.25 -18.09 3.00
N LYS A 242 -3.67 -19.22 2.40
CA LYS A 242 -3.10 -20.54 2.70
C LYS A 242 -1.62 -20.65 2.38
N LYS A 243 -1.18 -20.07 1.26
CA LYS A 243 0.24 -20.06 0.87
C LYS A 243 1.11 -19.28 1.86
N LEU A 244 0.56 -18.23 2.50
CA LEU A 244 1.27 -17.46 3.52
C LEU A 244 1.45 -18.24 4.82
N ALA A 245 0.49 -19.09 5.20
CA ALA A 245 0.60 -19.93 6.38
C ALA A 245 1.73 -20.96 6.23
N ASP A 246 1.88 -21.56 5.04
CA ASP A 246 2.93 -22.55 4.76
C ASP A 246 4.34 -21.92 4.81
N TRP A 247 4.48 -20.66 4.49
CA TRP A 247 5.78 -19.98 4.46
C TRP A 247 6.26 -19.47 5.84
N ARG A 248 5.37 -19.33 6.83
CA ARG A 248 5.72 -18.91 8.20
C ARG A 248 6.60 -19.91 8.94
N PHE A 249 6.70 -21.14 8.45
CA PHE A 249 7.45 -22.23 9.06
C PHE A 249 8.81 -22.47 8.39
N MET A 250 9.23 -21.70 7.40
CA MET A 250 10.57 -21.69 6.80
C MET A 250 11.35 -20.44 7.26
#